data_8b6883d35f16cd5214a7966e1029f3f8
#
_entry.id   8b6883d35f16cd5214a7966e1029f3f8
#
_cell.length_a   1.000
_cell.length_b   1.000
_cell.length_c   1.000
_cell.angle_alpha   90.00
_cell.angle_beta   90.00
_cell.angle_gamma   90.00
#
_symmetry.space_group_name_H-M   'P 1'
#
loop_
_entity.id
_entity.type
_entity.pdbx_description
1 polymer ?
#
loop_
_entity_poly.entity_id
_entity_poly.type
_entity_poly.pdbx_seq_one_letter_code
_entity_poly.pdbx_strand_id
1 'polypeptide(L)'
;MQVSKAFEIFASEAPEYQSIWMEAVQKLDTASKLDKKTEELAYLAVLSAARLESGIPFHTKMAKSHGATREEIISSILVGLPAVGNCVVSALPIALAAYDE
;
A
#
# COMPACT_ATOMS: atom_id res chain seq x y z
N MET A 1 2.01 12.23 5.76
CA MET A 1 1.95 10.76 5.62
C MET A 1 3.31 10.15 5.94
N GLN A 2 3.30 9.01 6.57
CA GLN A 2 4.52 8.42 7.07
C GLN A 2 5.03 7.32 6.15
N VAL A 3 6.27 7.46 5.69
CA VAL A 3 6.95 6.47 4.86
C VAL A 3 7.66 5.48 5.79
N SER A 4 7.83 4.23 5.37
CA SER A 4 8.49 3.22 6.18
C SER A 4 9.95 3.61 6.46
N LYS A 5 10.46 3.18 7.62
CA LYS A 5 11.85 3.42 8.02
C LYS A 5 12.84 2.83 7.01
N ALA A 6 12.54 1.63 6.51
CA ALA A 6 13.39 1.00 5.49
C ALA A 6 13.49 1.86 4.24
N PHE A 7 12.38 2.46 3.80
CA PHE A 7 12.38 3.30 2.61
C PHE A 7 13.15 4.60 2.85
N GLU A 8 13.05 5.18 4.05
CA GLU A 8 13.86 6.35 4.42
C GLU A 8 15.35 6.04 4.34
N ILE A 9 15.78 4.91 4.88
CA ILE A 9 17.18 4.46 4.84
C ILE A 9 17.62 4.22 3.39
N PHE A 10 16.76 3.61 2.58
CA PHE A 10 17.02 3.38 1.16
C PHE A 10 17.37 4.69 0.47
N ALA A 11 16.58 5.74 0.71
CA ALA A 11 16.81 7.05 0.10
C ALA A 11 18.11 7.69 0.58
N SER A 12 18.45 7.57 1.88
CA SER A 12 19.61 8.23 2.45
C SER A 12 20.92 7.49 2.20
N GLU A 13 20.88 6.14 2.20
CA GLU A 13 22.10 5.33 2.09
C GLU A 13 22.36 4.81 0.68
N ALA A 14 21.35 4.76 -0.17
CA ALA A 14 21.49 4.25 -1.53
C ALA A 14 20.73 5.14 -2.52
N PRO A 15 21.08 6.45 -2.60
CA PRO A 15 20.29 7.41 -3.39
C PRO A 15 20.22 7.09 -4.87
N GLU A 16 21.28 6.51 -5.46
CA GLU A 16 21.24 6.15 -6.89
C GLU A 16 20.24 5.02 -7.15
N TYR A 17 20.22 4.02 -6.29
CA TYR A 17 19.28 2.91 -6.41
C TYR A 17 17.85 3.41 -6.21
N GLN A 18 17.66 4.24 -5.19
CA GLN A 18 16.35 4.79 -4.87
C GLN A 18 15.81 5.63 -6.04
N SER A 19 16.66 6.43 -6.66
CA SER A 19 16.28 7.27 -7.81
C SER A 19 15.83 6.41 -8.99
N ILE A 20 16.58 5.34 -9.31
CA ILE A 20 16.22 4.41 -10.38
C ILE A 20 14.88 3.73 -10.06
N TRP A 21 14.73 3.27 -8.82
CA TRP A 21 13.51 2.59 -8.39
C TRP A 21 12.29 3.52 -8.50
N MET A 22 12.43 4.76 -8.04
CA MET A 22 11.33 5.74 -8.10
C MET A 22 10.97 6.10 -9.54
N GLU A 23 11.96 6.17 -10.44
CA GLU A 23 11.67 6.39 -11.86
C GLU A 23 10.85 5.22 -12.41
N ALA A 24 11.22 4.00 -12.09
CA ALA A 24 10.46 2.81 -12.52
C ALA A 24 9.04 2.83 -11.96
N VAL A 25 8.88 3.18 -10.69
CA VAL A 25 7.56 3.27 -10.04
C VAL A 25 6.69 4.30 -10.75
N GLN A 26 7.25 5.48 -11.07
CA GLN A 26 6.51 6.53 -11.78
C GLN A 26 6.08 6.09 -13.17
N LYS A 27 6.95 5.39 -13.88
CA LYS A 27 6.64 4.88 -15.22
C LYS A 27 5.55 3.81 -15.16
N LEU A 28 5.62 2.92 -14.17
CA LEU A 28 4.59 1.90 -13.95
C LEU A 28 3.25 2.55 -13.63
N ASP A 29 3.26 3.58 -12.82
CA ASP A 29 2.05 4.32 -12.46
C ASP A 29 1.41 4.95 -13.71
N THR A 30 2.23 5.55 -14.59
CA THR A 30 1.76 6.13 -15.85
C THR A 30 1.18 5.07 -16.78
N ALA A 31 1.76 3.88 -16.80
CA ALA A 31 1.30 2.78 -17.67
C ALA A 31 -0.02 2.16 -17.16
N SER A 32 -0.31 2.27 -15.88
CA SER A 32 -1.51 1.67 -15.29
C SER A 32 -2.79 2.27 -15.87
N LYS A 33 -3.77 1.42 -16.12
CA LYS A 33 -5.11 1.83 -16.59
C LYS A 33 -6.13 1.88 -15.46
N LEU A 34 -5.71 1.58 -14.23
CA LEU A 34 -6.58 1.68 -13.06
C LEU A 34 -6.63 3.13 -12.58
N ASP A 35 -7.80 3.57 -12.13
CA ASP A 35 -7.88 4.86 -11.45
C ASP A 35 -7.14 4.78 -10.11
N LYS A 36 -6.82 5.92 -9.53
CA LYS A 36 -5.98 5.98 -8.35
C LYS A 36 -6.58 5.27 -7.15
N LYS A 37 -7.87 5.38 -6.93
CA LYS A 37 -8.54 4.69 -5.82
C LYS A 37 -8.43 3.18 -5.99
N THR A 38 -8.78 2.68 -7.17
CA THR A 38 -8.71 1.25 -7.47
C THR A 38 -7.29 0.72 -7.34
N GLU A 39 -6.32 1.48 -7.88
CA GLU A 39 -4.90 1.10 -7.82
C GLU A 39 -4.43 0.97 -6.37
N GLU A 40 -4.74 1.95 -5.53
CA GLU A 40 -4.33 1.91 -4.12
C GLU A 40 -5.02 0.78 -3.35
N LEU A 41 -6.30 0.53 -3.61
CA LEU A 41 -7.00 -0.60 -3.00
C LEU A 41 -6.39 -1.93 -3.43
N ALA A 42 -6.08 -2.10 -4.71
CA ALA A 42 -5.40 -3.30 -5.20
C ALA A 42 -4.02 -3.46 -4.59
N TYR A 43 -3.31 -2.35 -4.44
CA TYR A 43 -1.97 -2.34 -3.82
C TYR A 43 -2.04 -2.81 -2.36
N LEU A 44 -3.05 -2.36 -1.62
CA LEU A 44 -3.25 -2.82 -0.24
C LEU A 44 -3.49 -4.32 -0.16
N ALA A 45 -4.24 -4.87 -1.12
CA ALA A 45 -4.47 -6.31 -1.19
C ALA A 45 -3.16 -7.07 -1.38
N VAL A 46 -2.30 -6.58 -2.28
CA VAL A 46 -0.98 -7.18 -2.53
C VAL A 46 -0.10 -7.12 -1.29
N LEU A 47 -0.03 -5.95 -0.65
CA LEU A 47 0.79 -5.77 0.56
C LEU A 47 0.32 -6.69 1.68
N SER A 48 -1.00 -6.85 1.84
CA SER A 48 -1.57 -7.70 2.89
C SER A 48 -1.25 -9.17 2.64
N ALA A 49 -1.41 -9.64 1.40
CA ALA A 49 -1.12 -11.03 1.03
C ALA A 49 0.37 -11.34 1.08
N ALA A 50 1.21 -10.40 0.68
CA ALA A 50 2.67 -10.55 0.70
C ALA A 50 3.25 -10.28 2.09
N ARG A 51 2.43 -9.83 3.04
CA ARG A 51 2.82 -9.50 4.41
C ARG A 51 3.88 -8.40 4.50
N LEU A 52 3.78 -7.45 3.58
CA LEU A 52 4.64 -6.27 3.55
C LEU A 52 3.95 -5.13 4.30
N GLU A 53 3.77 -5.32 5.60
CA GLU A 53 2.88 -4.49 6.42
C GLU A 53 3.38 -3.07 6.62
N SER A 54 4.69 -2.82 6.50
CA SER A 54 5.25 -1.48 6.68
C SER A 54 4.74 -0.48 5.64
N GLY A 55 4.26 -0.94 4.49
CA GLY A 55 3.69 -0.06 3.47
C GLY A 55 2.22 0.25 3.64
N ILE A 56 1.53 -0.46 4.53
CA ILE A 56 0.08 -0.35 4.68
C ILE A 56 -0.38 1.04 5.13
N PRO A 57 0.23 1.68 6.14
CA PRO A 57 -0.23 3.00 6.57
C PRO A 57 -0.21 4.04 5.45
N PHE A 58 0.88 4.12 4.71
CA PHE A 58 1.02 5.09 3.62
C PHE A 58 -0.05 4.87 2.55
N HIS A 59 -0.19 3.63 2.07
CA HIS A 59 -1.12 3.33 0.98
C HIS A 59 -2.59 3.40 1.41
N THR A 60 -2.88 3.14 2.69
CA THR A 60 -4.22 3.36 3.23
C THR A 60 -4.59 4.84 3.18
N LYS A 61 -3.67 5.71 3.56
CA LYS A 61 -3.92 7.15 3.51
C LYS A 61 -4.04 7.65 2.08
N MET A 62 -3.26 7.09 1.16
CA MET A 62 -3.38 7.41 -0.26
C MET A 62 -4.74 6.99 -0.81
N ALA A 63 -5.18 5.78 -0.48
CA ALA A 63 -6.51 5.31 -0.89
C ALA A 63 -7.61 6.23 -0.35
N LYS A 64 -7.51 6.60 0.92
CA LYS A 64 -8.47 7.53 1.55
C LYS A 64 -8.49 8.87 0.83
N SER A 65 -7.33 9.41 0.48
CA SER A 65 -7.23 10.69 -0.21
C SER A 65 -7.87 10.66 -1.60
N HIS A 66 -7.98 9.48 -2.19
CA HIS A 66 -8.65 9.28 -3.47
C HIS A 66 -10.09 8.77 -3.32
N GLY A 67 -10.66 8.89 -2.13
CA GLY A 67 -12.08 8.64 -1.91
C GLY A 67 -12.45 7.25 -1.43
N ALA A 68 -11.48 6.41 -1.03
CA ALA A 68 -11.79 5.10 -0.51
C ALA A 68 -12.53 5.21 0.83
N THR A 69 -13.59 4.43 0.98
CA THR A 69 -14.30 4.33 2.25
C THR A 69 -13.59 3.36 3.17
N ARG A 70 -13.93 3.43 4.46
CA ARG A 70 -13.37 2.51 5.45
C ARG A 70 -13.72 1.05 5.10
N GLU A 71 -14.94 0.82 4.64
CA GLU A 71 -15.40 -0.51 4.22
C GLU A 71 -14.64 -1.01 2.99
N GLU A 72 -14.30 -0.13 2.07
CA GLU A 72 -13.49 -0.49 0.91
C GLU A 72 -12.07 -0.90 1.32
N ILE A 73 -11.50 -0.22 2.30
CA ILE A 73 -10.19 -0.61 2.85
C ILE A 73 -10.26 -2.03 3.43
N ILE A 74 -11.27 -2.30 4.26
CA ILE A 74 -11.45 -3.62 4.87
C ILE A 74 -11.59 -4.69 3.80
N SER A 75 -12.45 -4.46 2.80
CA SER A 75 -12.69 -5.41 1.72
C SER A 75 -11.43 -5.69 0.91
N SER A 76 -10.66 -4.63 0.62
CA SER A 76 -9.42 -4.72 -0.12
C SER A 76 -8.40 -5.62 0.61
N ILE A 77 -8.23 -5.41 1.91
CA ILE A 77 -7.29 -6.21 2.71
C ILE A 77 -7.71 -7.68 2.74
N LEU A 78 -9.01 -7.94 2.81
CA LEU A 78 -9.53 -9.29 2.98
C LEU A 78 -9.78 -10.04 1.67
N VAL A 79 -9.61 -9.36 0.52
CA VAL A 79 -9.90 -10.00 -0.78
C VAL A 79 -9.05 -11.26 -1.01
N GLY A 80 -7.89 -11.33 -0.40
CA GLY A 80 -6.99 -12.47 -0.53
C GLY A 80 -7.29 -13.67 0.36
N LEU A 81 -8.30 -13.58 1.26
CA LEU A 81 -8.61 -14.70 2.16
C LEU A 81 -8.74 -16.06 1.47
N PRO A 82 -9.51 -16.17 0.36
CA PRO A 82 -9.64 -17.47 -0.29
C PRO A 82 -8.34 -18.00 -0.91
N ALA A 83 -7.44 -17.08 -1.29
CA ALA A 83 -6.20 -17.46 -1.98
C ALA A 83 -5.07 -17.80 -1.02
N VAL A 84 -4.87 -17.00 0.02
CA VAL A 84 -3.70 -17.11 0.89
C VAL A 84 -4.03 -17.37 2.36
N GLY A 85 -5.30 -17.44 2.71
CA GLY A 85 -5.71 -17.73 4.07
C GLY A 85 -5.69 -16.49 4.98
N ASN A 86 -5.75 -16.73 6.29
CA ASN A 86 -5.99 -15.68 7.25
C ASN A 86 -4.78 -14.76 7.52
N CYS A 87 -3.67 -14.97 6.83
CA CYS A 87 -2.49 -14.11 7.01
C CYS A 87 -2.80 -12.63 6.70
N VAL A 88 -3.79 -12.38 5.84
CA VAL A 88 -4.19 -11.01 5.49
C VAL A 88 -4.83 -10.26 6.65
N VAL A 89 -5.40 -10.98 7.63
CA VAL A 89 -6.11 -10.38 8.75
C VAL A 89 -5.20 -9.49 9.61
N SER A 90 -3.91 -9.82 9.67
CA SER A 90 -2.96 -9.05 10.49
C SER A 90 -2.78 -7.61 9.99
N ALA A 91 -3.12 -7.34 8.73
CA ALA A 91 -3.04 -6.00 8.17
C ALA A 91 -4.21 -5.09 8.61
N LEU A 92 -5.32 -5.66 9.07
CA LEU A 92 -6.51 -4.86 9.41
C LEU A 92 -6.23 -3.80 10.48
N PRO A 93 -5.66 -4.14 11.66
CA PRO A 93 -5.46 -3.10 12.67
C PRO A 93 -4.52 -1.99 12.19
N ILE A 94 -3.52 -2.34 11.39
CA ILE A 94 -2.56 -1.37 10.86
C ILE A 94 -3.28 -0.39 9.91
N ALA A 95 -4.07 -0.93 8.99
CA ALA A 95 -4.79 -0.12 8.01
C ALA A 95 -5.85 0.75 8.68
N LEU A 96 -6.64 0.18 9.59
CA LEU A 96 -7.72 0.93 10.22
C LEU A 96 -7.18 2.03 11.15
N ALA A 97 -6.08 1.79 11.85
CA ALA A 97 -5.43 2.83 12.63
C ALA A 97 -5.01 4.01 11.74
N ALA A 98 -4.43 3.72 10.57
CA ALA A 98 -4.02 4.75 9.62
C ALA A 98 -5.22 5.49 9.03
N TYR A 99 -6.28 4.77 8.69
CA TYR A 99 -7.49 5.38 8.13
C TYR A 99 -8.17 6.32 9.11
N ASP A 100 -8.22 5.92 10.38
CA ASP A 100 -8.93 6.65 11.43
C ASP A 100 -8.13 7.82 12.02
N GLU A 101 -6.89 7.99 11.59
CA GLU A 101 -5.98 9.04 12.04
C GLU A 101 -6.46 10.45 11.74
#